data_1ccaebaffdfda9a64861898010183f40
#
_entry.id   1ccaebaffdfda9a64861898010183f40
#
_cell.length_a   1.000
_cell.length_b   1.000
_cell.length_c   1.000
_cell.angle_alpha   90.00
_cell.angle_beta   90.00
_cell.angle_gamma   90.00
#
_symmetry.space_group_name_H-M   'P 1'
#
loop_
_entity.id
_entity.type
_entity.pdbx_description
1 polymer ?
#
loop_
_entity_poly.entity_id
_entity_poly.type
_entity_poly.pdbx_seq_one_letter_code
_entity_poly.pdbx_strand_id
1 'polypeptide(L)'
;MVSFFCLSLKKYQLSLIIMTLDETLNHTHSTNPLLTLNYESALESLGDDYYDKVVAEEFPQHILRWRSNALLPRLGLDPQSVKDEDFINAFGKFEYREPLLALRYHGYQFGQYNPQLGDGRGFLYGQVRGIDGELYDFGTKGSGRTPYSRGGDGMLTLKGGVREVLAAEALHCLGVRTSRCLSMIETGLGLWRGDEPSPTRSSVMIRMSKSHIRFGTFERLNYFQRPDLTQKLLNHVIEQYYPHLQAENEKYALFYAELVQRVAELVAQWMAAGFCHAVLNTDNMSITGESFDYGPYAFIPTYDLQFTAAYFDYYRRYCYSQQPGICKLNLELLQEPLKAIIPQNDLDTGLSKFAEYYQAEYRSLMLKKLGFADLQLEEADELLRLTITFLHDSQIGYHQFFADIATTFSHKWRDDPALVMNGSDIIPPLGKSATFDNWCFLYHQILNHFDLDQM
;
A
#
# COMPACT_ATOMS: atom_id res chain seq x y z
N MET A 1 -53.04 -11.02 60.23
CA MET A 1 -52.31 -9.85 59.74
C MET A 1 -50.87 -10.16 59.23
N VAL A 2 -50.33 -11.34 59.46
CA VAL A 2 -48.98 -11.72 59.03
C VAL A 2 -48.93 -12.29 57.60
N SER A 3 -50.03 -12.79 57.08
CA SER A 3 -50.09 -13.43 55.77
C SER A 3 -50.13 -12.46 54.55
N PHE A 4 -50.56 -11.21 54.76
CA PHE A 4 -50.61 -10.21 53.69
C PHE A 4 -49.28 -9.46 53.44
N PHE A 5 -48.40 -9.42 54.45
CA PHE A 5 -47.10 -8.77 54.33
C PHE A 5 -46.09 -9.63 53.57
N CYS A 6 -46.21 -10.95 53.63
CA CYS A 6 -45.30 -11.89 52.95
C CYS A 6 -45.57 -11.98 51.45
N LEU A 7 -46.81 -11.76 51.00
CA LEU A 7 -47.18 -11.74 49.58
C LEU A 7 -46.77 -10.41 48.86
N SER A 8 -46.75 -9.29 49.59
CA SER A 8 -46.31 -8.02 49.09
C SER A 8 -44.79 -7.96 48.86
N LEU A 9 -44.00 -8.49 49.79
CA LEU A 9 -42.54 -8.60 49.66
C LEU A 9 -42.10 -9.55 48.56
N LYS A 10 -42.79 -10.66 48.31
CA LYS A 10 -42.50 -11.55 47.16
C LYS A 10 -42.82 -10.92 45.82
N LYS A 11 -43.87 -10.11 45.74
CA LYS A 11 -44.22 -9.35 44.52
C LYS A 11 -43.20 -8.25 44.23
N TYR A 12 -42.67 -7.55 45.22
CA TYR A 12 -41.62 -6.55 45.09
C TYR A 12 -40.27 -7.18 44.69
N GLN A 13 -39.89 -8.32 45.27
CA GLN A 13 -38.67 -9.05 44.86
C GLN A 13 -38.78 -9.63 43.45
N LEU A 14 -39.95 -10.17 43.03
CA LEU A 14 -40.15 -10.59 41.65
C LEU A 14 -40.11 -9.41 40.63
N SER A 15 -40.69 -8.25 40.98
CA SER A 15 -40.62 -7.05 40.16
C SER A 15 -39.18 -6.50 40.02
N LEU A 16 -38.37 -6.53 41.11
CA LEU A 16 -36.96 -6.13 41.05
C LEU A 16 -36.15 -7.12 40.21
N ILE A 17 -36.40 -8.42 40.34
CA ILE A 17 -35.71 -9.45 39.56
C ILE A 17 -36.09 -9.35 38.07
N ILE A 18 -37.35 -9.05 37.75
CA ILE A 18 -37.80 -8.83 36.38
C ILE A 18 -37.21 -7.54 35.81
N MET A 19 -37.16 -6.44 36.60
CA MET A 19 -36.49 -5.21 36.15
C MET A 19 -34.98 -5.36 35.97
N THR A 20 -34.27 -6.11 36.82
CA THR A 20 -32.84 -6.42 36.63
C THR A 20 -32.60 -7.43 35.49
N LEU A 21 -33.55 -8.33 35.22
CA LEU A 21 -33.47 -9.23 34.05
C LEU A 21 -33.85 -8.46 32.75
N ASP A 22 -34.75 -7.52 32.77
CA ASP A 22 -35.04 -6.64 31.61
C ASP A 22 -33.91 -5.64 31.34
N GLU A 23 -33.23 -5.12 32.36
CA GLU A 23 -32.04 -4.29 32.19
C GLU A 23 -30.83 -5.10 31.66
N THR A 24 -30.73 -6.39 32.02
CA THR A 24 -29.69 -7.30 31.47
C THR A 24 -30.07 -7.86 30.09
N LEU A 25 -31.35 -7.88 29.72
CA LEU A 25 -31.83 -8.34 28.40
C LEU A 25 -31.98 -7.19 27.40
N ASN A 26 -32.01 -5.93 27.85
CA ASN A 26 -32.03 -4.74 26.98
C ASN A 26 -30.64 -4.14 26.67
N HIS A 27 -29.55 -4.76 27.06
CA HIS A 27 -28.34 -4.68 26.29
C HIS A 27 -28.56 -5.48 24.99
N THR A 28 -29.26 -4.89 24.01
CA THR A 28 -28.99 -5.22 22.63
C THR A 28 -27.49 -5.06 22.47
N HIS A 29 -26.75 -6.17 22.53
CA HIS A 29 -25.36 -6.21 22.08
C HIS A 29 -25.43 -5.71 20.63
N SER A 30 -25.18 -4.44 20.42
CA SER A 30 -24.87 -3.90 19.11
C SER A 30 -23.68 -4.75 18.65
N THR A 31 -23.94 -5.72 17.80
CA THR A 31 -22.90 -6.61 17.31
C THR A 31 -21.91 -5.72 16.56
N ASN A 32 -20.65 -5.75 17.00
CA ASN A 32 -19.58 -4.97 16.37
C ASN A 32 -19.54 -5.31 14.86
N PRO A 33 -19.84 -4.33 13.97
CA PRO A 33 -19.97 -4.61 12.54
C PRO A 33 -18.65 -5.03 11.90
N LEU A 34 -17.50 -4.69 12.50
CA LEU A 34 -16.19 -5.13 12.02
C LEU A 34 -15.91 -6.60 12.36
N LEU A 35 -16.45 -7.12 13.48
CA LEU A 35 -16.31 -8.53 13.85
C LEU A 35 -17.29 -9.42 13.08
N THR A 36 -18.41 -8.87 12.60
CA THR A 36 -19.44 -9.62 11.86
C THR A 36 -19.29 -9.53 10.34
N LEU A 37 -18.23 -8.93 9.82
CA LEU A 37 -17.89 -9.01 8.40
C LEU A 37 -17.81 -10.46 7.94
N ASN A 38 -18.17 -10.71 6.69
CA ASN A 38 -18.06 -12.06 6.11
C ASN A 38 -16.59 -12.38 5.81
N TYR A 39 -15.89 -12.89 6.83
CA TYR A 39 -14.48 -13.28 6.69
C TYR A 39 -14.36 -14.59 5.90
N GLU A 40 -13.56 -14.57 4.85
CA GLU A 40 -13.25 -15.75 4.01
C GLU A 40 -11.95 -16.41 4.48
N SER A 41 -11.89 -17.74 4.35
CA SER A 41 -10.69 -18.53 4.66
C SER A 41 -9.86 -18.82 3.40
N ALA A 42 -9.77 -17.86 2.47
CA ALA A 42 -9.14 -18.09 1.17
C ALA A 42 -7.67 -18.49 1.31
N LEU A 43 -6.85 -17.71 2.04
CA LEU A 43 -5.46 -18.03 2.29
C LEU A 43 -5.30 -19.20 3.27
N GLU A 44 -6.15 -19.29 4.29
CA GLU A 44 -6.11 -20.39 5.26
C GLU A 44 -6.30 -21.75 4.58
N SER A 45 -7.12 -21.82 3.52
CA SER A 45 -7.37 -23.05 2.73
C SER A 45 -6.12 -23.60 2.03
N LEU A 46 -5.07 -22.78 1.87
CA LEU A 46 -3.78 -23.25 1.35
C LEU A 46 -3.08 -24.22 2.31
N GLY A 47 -3.35 -24.14 3.62
CA GLY A 47 -2.77 -25.03 4.63
C GLY A 47 -1.46 -24.53 5.24
N ASP A 48 -0.98 -25.28 6.23
CA ASP A 48 0.08 -24.89 7.16
C ASP A 48 1.49 -24.74 6.52
N ASP A 49 1.66 -25.05 5.25
CA ASP A 49 2.92 -24.81 4.54
C ASP A 49 3.17 -23.30 4.29
N TYR A 50 2.13 -22.46 4.32
CA TYR A 50 2.19 -21.04 3.93
C TYR A 50 2.16 -20.06 5.09
N TYR A 51 1.79 -20.51 6.29
CA TYR A 51 1.67 -19.66 7.47
C TYR A 51 1.89 -20.44 8.77
N ASP A 52 2.06 -19.71 9.87
CA ASP A 52 1.95 -20.21 11.22
C ASP A 52 0.76 -19.54 11.90
N LYS A 53 0.00 -20.31 12.70
CA LYS A 53 -1.03 -19.76 13.58
C LYS A 53 -0.37 -19.06 14.76
N VAL A 54 -0.76 -17.82 15.01
CA VAL A 54 -0.16 -16.98 16.05
C VAL A 54 -1.25 -16.33 16.91
N VAL A 55 -0.85 -15.75 18.03
CA VAL A 55 -1.71 -15.01 18.94
C VAL A 55 -1.23 -13.55 18.96
N ALA A 56 -2.16 -12.61 19.01
CA ALA A 56 -1.83 -11.20 19.17
C ALA A 56 -1.32 -10.90 20.58
N GLU A 57 -0.48 -9.87 20.70
CA GLU A 57 -0.05 -9.35 21.99
C GLU A 57 -1.21 -8.63 22.70
N GLU A 58 -1.26 -8.74 24.03
CA GLU A 58 -2.15 -7.92 24.86
C GLU A 58 -1.53 -6.55 25.12
N PHE A 59 -2.30 -5.49 24.92
CA PHE A 59 -1.81 -4.13 25.06
C PHE A 59 -2.37 -3.44 26.30
N PRO A 60 -1.55 -2.65 27.04
CA PRO A 60 -2.01 -1.98 28.27
C PRO A 60 -2.98 -0.82 27.99
N GLN A 61 -3.00 -0.27 26.78
CA GLN A 61 -3.90 0.82 26.36
C GLN A 61 -4.34 0.63 24.92
N HIS A 62 -5.49 1.22 24.59
CA HIS A 62 -6.08 1.19 23.26
C HIS A 62 -6.63 2.56 22.92
N ILE A 63 -5.80 3.41 22.29
CA ILE A 63 -6.21 4.77 21.91
C ILE A 63 -6.26 4.83 20.38
N LEU A 64 -7.44 4.92 19.81
CA LEU A 64 -7.60 5.06 18.37
C LEU A 64 -7.00 6.40 17.90
N ARG A 65 -6.01 6.33 17.02
CA ARG A 65 -5.32 7.49 16.45
C ARG A 65 -5.72 7.76 15.01
N TRP A 66 -6.13 6.72 14.30
CA TRP A 66 -6.59 6.81 12.92
C TRP A 66 -7.64 5.74 12.64
N ARG A 67 -8.67 6.10 11.89
CA ARG A 67 -9.61 5.20 11.23
C ARG A 67 -9.96 5.73 9.85
N SER A 68 -10.03 4.86 8.86
CA SER A 68 -10.41 5.25 7.51
C SER A 68 -11.90 5.04 7.28
N ASN A 69 -12.68 6.12 7.39
CA ASN A 69 -14.10 6.09 7.04
C ASN A 69 -14.32 5.86 5.53
N ALA A 70 -13.34 6.25 4.70
CA ALA A 70 -13.42 6.09 3.25
C ALA A 70 -13.35 4.63 2.78
N LEU A 71 -12.81 3.71 3.61
CA LEU A 71 -12.73 2.29 3.29
C LEU A 71 -13.97 1.48 3.71
N LEU A 72 -14.73 1.97 4.68
CA LEU A 72 -15.89 1.24 5.22
C LEU A 72 -16.97 0.93 4.17
N PRO A 73 -17.34 1.88 3.27
CA PRO A 73 -18.32 1.58 2.22
C PRO A 73 -17.88 0.45 1.29
N ARG A 74 -16.57 0.29 1.04
CA ARG A 74 -16.05 -0.83 0.24
C ARG A 74 -16.30 -2.19 0.90
N LEU A 75 -16.39 -2.21 2.23
CA LEU A 75 -16.73 -3.38 3.03
C LEU A 75 -18.24 -3.55 3.24
N GLY A 76 -19.07 -2.71 2.62
CA GLY A 76 -20.52 -2.70 2.80
C GLY A 76 -20.99 -2.07 4.12
N LEU A 77 -20.13 -1.31 4.80
CA LEU A 77 -20.42 -0.68 6.08
C LEU A 77 -20.70 0.82 5.92
N ASP A 78 -21.71 1.31 6.63
CA ASP A 78 -21.94 2.75 6.77
C ASP A 78 -20.95 3.34 7.81
N PRO A 79 -20.11 4.31 7.42
CA PRO A 79 -19.16 4.95 8.33
C PRO A 79 -19.77 5.55 9.60
N GLN A 80 -21.04 5.96 9.55
CA GLN A 80 -21.75 6.54 10.70
C GLN A 80 -22.22 5.47 11.69
N SER A 81 -22.42 4.24 11.24
CA SER A 81 -22.83 3.11 12.08
C SER A 81 -21.68 2.45 12.82
N VAL A 82 -20.43 2.63 12.36
CA VAL A 82 -19.23 2.04 12.97
C VAL A 82 -18.61 3.01 13.96
N LYS A 83 -18.52 2.62 15.22
CA LYS A 83 -17.99 3.44 16.31
C LYS A 83 -16.48 3.25 16.48
N ASP A 84 -15.81 4.18 17.14
CA ASP A 84 -14.39 4.08 17.49
C ASP A 84 -14.10 2.85 18.36
N GLU A 85 -15.03 2.51 19.27
CA GLU A 85 -14.94 1.33 20.11
C GLU A 85 -14.97 0.03 19.31
N ASP A 86 -15.69 -0.01 18.16
CA ASP A 86 -15.71 -1.17 17.29
C ASP A 86 -14.32 -1.44 16.70
N PHE A 87 -13.61 -0.38 16.30
CA PHE A 87 -12.22 -0.49 15.84
C PHE A 87 -11.27 -0.95 16.94
N ILE A 88 -11.44 -0.40 18.16
CA ILE A 88 -10.62 -0.75 19.31
C ILE A 88 -10.80 -2.24 19.67
N ASN A 89 -12.04 -2.71 19.73
CA ASN A 89 -12.34 -4.10 20.08
C ASN A 89 -11.85 -5.08 19.00
N ALA A 90 -12.13 -4.77 17.72
CA ALA A 90 -11.72 -5.65 16.62
C ALA A 90 -10.20 -5.66 16.43
N PHE A 91 -9.55 -4.49 16.37
CA PHE A 91 -8.21 -4.34 15.85
C PHE A 91 -7.15 -3.94 16.89
N GLY A 92 -7.58 -3.54 18.08
CA GLY A 92 -6.72 -3.26 19.21
C GLY A 92 -6.68 -4.41 20.19
N LYS A 93 -7.85 -4.96 20.54
CA LYS A 93 -7.99 -6.09 21.48
C LYS A 93 -8.06 -7.44 20.78
N PHE A 94 -8.23 -7.49 19.47
CA PHE A 94 -8.36 -8.71 18.66
C PHE A 94 -9.48 -9.64 19.14
N GLU A 95 -10.59 -9.08 19.64
CA GLU A 95 -11.71 -9.84 20.19
C GLU A 95 -12.28 -10.80 19.16
N TYR A 96 -12.53 -12.05 19.58
CA TYR A 96 -13.25 -13.09 18.81
C TYR A 96 -12.69 -13.36 17.42
N ARG A 97 -11.41 -13.05 17.13
CA ARG A 97 -10.80 -13.33 15.84
C ARG A 97 -9.69 -14.36 15.93
N GLU A 98 -9.96 -15.54 15.38
CA GLU A 98 -9.01 -16.64 15.22
C GLU A 98 -9.37 -17.44 13.95
N PRO A 99 -8.40 -18.05 13.24
CA PRO A 99 -6.96 -17.97 13.50
C PRO A 99 -6.34 -16.68 12.96
N LEU A 100 -5.21 -16.24 13.56
CA LEU A 100 -4.35 -15.19 13.04
C LEU A 100 -3.14 -15.85 12.38
N LEU A 101 -2.76 -15.41 11.15
CA LEU A 101 -1.84 -16.14 10.28
C LEU A 101 -0.57 -15.34 10.01
N ALA A 102 0.58 -15.75 10.59
CA ALA A 102 1.88 -15.19 10.24
C ALA A 102 2.38 -15.86 8.94
N LEU A 103 2.46 -15.10 7.86
CA LEU A 103 2.81 -15.62 6.54
C LEU A 103 4.28 -15.97 6.44
N ARG A 104 4.54 -17.09 5.76
CA ARG A 104 5.88 -17.62 5.49
C ARG A 104 6.38 -17.11 4.15
N TYR A 105 7.50 -16.42 4.16
CA TYR A 105 8.20 -16.00 2.96
C TYR A 105 9.71 -15.90 3.21
N HIS A 106 10.48 -15.82 2.17
CA HIS A 106 11.90 -15.48 2.17
C HIS A 106 12.09 -14.16 1.40
N GLY A 107 13.29 -13.84 0.93
CA GLY A 107 13.49 -12.70 0.07
C GLY A 107 14.95 -12.37 -0.20
N TYR A 108 15.16 -11.62 -1.29
CA TYR A 108 16.44 -10.98 -1.55
C TYR A 108 16.43 -9.59 -0.92
N GLN A 109 17.25 -9.41 0.11
CA GLN A 109 17.44 -8.13 0.81
C GLN A 109 18.80 -7.54 0.44
N PHE A 110 18.82 -6.36 -0.15
CA PHE A 110 20.05 -5.71 -0.62
C PHE A 110 20.91 -6.62 -1.54
N GLY A 111 20.27 -7.48 -2.33
CA GLY A 111 20.92 -8.41 -3.24
C GLY A 111 21.38 -9.73 -2.61
N GLN A 112 21.14 -9.95 -1.32
CA GLN A 112 21.46 -11.19 -0.63
C GLN A 112 20.17 -11.94 -0.27
N TYR A 113 20.15 -13.23 -0.56
CA TYR A 113 19.02 -14.08 -0.19
C TYR A 113 18.99 -14.33 1.32
N ASN A 114 17.82 -14.12 1.92
CA ASN A 114 17.59 -14.29 3.35
C ASN A 114 16.48 -15.33 3.61
N PRO A 115 16.82 -16.55 4.06
CA PRO A 115 15.86 -17.61 4.35
C PRO A 115 15.23 -17.53 5.75
N GLN A 116 15.46 -16.45 6.51
CA GLN A 116 14.96 -16.27 7.88
C GLN A 116 13.80 -15.25 7.93
N LEU A 117 13.22 -14.91 6.77
CA LEU A 117 12.12 -13.96 6.68
C LEU A 117 10.76 -14.64 6.91
N GLY A 118 9.78 -13.83 7.09
CA GLY A 118 8.37 -14.09 7.31
C GLY A 118 7.73 -12.89 7.99
N ASP A 119 6.45 -12.95 8.31
CA ASP A 119 5.76 -11.88 9.03
C ASP A 119 6.29 -11.75 10.46
N GLY A 120 7.31 -10.90 10.64
CA GLY A 120 8.08 -10.79 11.89
C GLY A 120 7.51 -9.84 12.94
N ARG A 121 6.54 -8.98 12.57
CA ARG A 121 5.88 -8.01 13.47
C ARG A 121 4.43 -7.75 13.10
N GLY A 122 3.79 -8.71 12.50
CA GLY A 122 2.42 -8.64 12.05
C GLY A 122 1.97 -10.00 11.58
N PHE A 123 0.71 -10.09 11.18
CA PHE A 123 0.07 -11.29 10.66
C PHE A 123 -1.17 -10.90 9.85
N LEU A 124 -1.69 -11.82 9.08
CA LEU A 124 -2.99 -11.68 8.44
C LEU A 124 -4.07 -11.85 9.51
N TYR A 125 -4.84 -10.78 9.74
CA TYR A 125 -6.00 -10.76 10.64
C TYR A 125 -7.19 -11.48 10.04
N GLY A 126 -7.41 -11.32 8.74
CA GLY A 126 -8.50 -11.95 8.00
C GLY A 126 -8.61 -11.43 6.58
N GLN A 127 -9.50 -12.04 5.83
CA GLN A 127 -9.79 -11.67 4.43
C GLN A 127 -11.28 -11.41 4.29
N VAL A 128 -11.65 -10.33 3.59
CA VAL A 128 -13.04 -9.93 3.37
C VAL A 128 -13.23 -9.60 1.89
N ARG A 129 -14.30 -10.13 1.30
CA ARG A 129 -14.68 -9.71 -0.05
C ARG A 129 -15.48 -8.42 0.01
N GLY A 130 -14.98 -7.41 -0.69
CA GLY A 130 -15.65 -6.12 -0.81
C GLY A 130 -16.91 -6.17 -1.67
N ILE A 131 -17.69 -5.10 -1.63
CA ILE A 131 -18.89 -4.95 -2.49
C ILE A 131 -18.55 -4.86 -3.99
N ASP A 132 -17.29 -4.56 -4.30
CA ASP A 132 -16.72 -4.57 -5.65
C ASP A 132 -16.34 -5.99 -6.13
N GLY A 133 -16.55 -7.02 -5.30
CA GLY A 133 -16.20 -8.41 -5.57
C GLY A 133 -14.73 -8.76 -5.36
N GLU A 134 -13.88 -7.80 -5.04
CA GLU A 134 -12.46 -7.99 -4.79
C GLU A 134 -12.19 -8.54 -3.38
N LEU A 135 -11.26 -9.48 -3.25
CA LEU A 135 -10.80 -9.98 -1.96
C LEU A 135 -9.77 -9.00 -1.36
N TYR A 136 -9.97 -8.65 -0.10
CA TYR A 136 -9.08 -7.76 0.66
C TYR A 136 -8.51 -8.46 1.88
N ASP A 137 -7.20 -8.35 2.02
CA ASP A 137 -6.47 -8.79 3.20
C ASP A 137 -6.42 -7.69 4.26
N PHE A 138 -6.73 -8.05 5.50
CA PHE A 138 -6.47 -7.20 6.66
C PHE A 138 -5.18 -7.68 7.33
N GLY A 139 -4.07 -7.05 6.99
CA GLY A 139 -2.77 -7.36 7.58
C GLY A 139 -2.45 -6.44 8.74
N THR A 140 -1.96 -7.00 9.84
CA THR A 140 -1.55 -6.20 10.99
C THR A 140 -0.09 -5.77 10.87
N LYS A 141 0.31 -4.74 11.61
CA LYS A 141 1.70 -4.37 11.85
C LYS A 141 1.86 -3.82 13.26
N GLY A 142 2.80 -4.37 14.03
CA GLY A 142 2.99 -4.02 15.44
C GLY A 142 2.13 -4.84 16.41
N SER A 143 1.64 -5.99 15.99
CA SER A 143 0.66 -6.82 16.72
C SER A 143 1.28 -7.90 17.61
N GLY A 144 2.61 -7.92 17.75
CA GLY A 144 3.30 -8.85 18.63
C GLY A 144 4.32 -9.74 17.93
N ARG A 145 4.90 -10.63 18.71
CA ARG A 145 5.92 -11.58 18.24
C ARG A 145 5.30 -12.69 17.41
N THR A 146 6.07 -13.12 16.41
CA THR A 146 5.81 -14.30 15.59
C THR A 146 7.06 -15.18 15.56
N PRO A 147 7.01 -16.39 14.96
CA PRO A 147 8.21 -17.19 14.74
C PRO A 147 9.30 -16.48 13.91
N TYR A 148 8.93 -15.42 13.17
CA TYR A 148 9.81 -14.68 12.27
C TYR A 148 10.33 -13.35 12.82
N SER A 149 10.14 -13.07 14.10
CA SER A 149 10.56 -11.78 14.72
C SER A 149 12.08 -11.66 14.89
N ARG A 150 12.85 -12.71 14.66
CA ARG A 150 14.33 -12.71 14.67
C ARG A 150 14.92 -12.05 15.92
N GLY A 151 14.34 -12.35 17.10
CA GLY A 151 14.72 -11.73 18.38
C GLY A 151 14.15 -10.33 18.63
N GLY A 152 13.43 -9.75 17.68
CA GLY A 152 12.69 -8.50 17.86
C GLY A 152 11.47 -8.64 18.76
N ASP A 153 10.88 -7.52 19.14
CA ASP A 153 9.69 -7.45 20.01
C ASP A 153 8.36 -7.59 19.26
N GLY A 154 8.38 -7.56 17.92
CA GLY A 154 7.17 -7.63 17.10
C GLY A 154 6.33 -6.35 17.09
N MET A 155 6.84 -5.26 17.67
CA MET A 155 6.10 -4.01 17.86
C MET A 155 6.42 -2.97 16.77
N LEU A 156 5.50 -2.01 16.62
CA LEU A 156 5.64 -0.84 15.76
C LEU A 156 5.63 0.42 16.62
N THR A 157 6.57 1.34 16.39
CA THR A 157 6.53 2.65 17.05
C THR A 157 5.33 3.47 16.55
N LEU A 158 4.80 4.35 17.38
CA LEU A 158 3.72 5.25 16.94
C LEU A 158 4.16 6.12 15.75
N LYS A 159 5.39 6.60 15.76
CA LYS A 159 6.01 7.32 14.63
C LYS A 159 5.99 6.46 13.36
N GLY A 160 6.38 5.18 13.45
CA GLY A 160 6.32 4.24 12.33
C GLY A 160 4.90 4.05 11.80
N GLY A 161 3.91 3.89 12.70
CA GLY A 161 2.50 3.79 12.32
C GLY A 161 1.97 5.04 11.62
N VAL A 162 2.26 6.24 12.16
CA VAL A 162 1.88 7.52 11.54
C VAL A 162 2.52 7.66 10.15
N ARG A 163 3.79 7.29 9.98
CA ARG A 163 4.48 7.33 8.69
C ARG A 163 3.81 6.41 7.66
N GLU A 164 3.43 5.20 8.06
CA GLU A 164 2.70 4.25 7.18
C GLU A 164 1.33 4.82 6.74
N VAL A 165 0.57 5.40 7.66
CA VAL A 165 -0.71 6.06 7.35
C VAL A 165 -0.50 7.19 6.33
N LEU A 166 0.45 8.08 6.60
CA LEU A 166 0.72 9.22 5.72
C LEU A 166 1.17 8.79 4.33
N ALA A 167 2.05 7.77 4.22
CA ALA A 167 2.47 7.24 2.94
C ALA A 167 1.31 6.64 2.15
N ALA A 168 0.53 5.77 2.78
CA ALA A 168 -0.60 5.09 2.14
C ALA A 168 -1.64 6.08 1.61
N GLU A 169 -2.03 7.07 2.43
CA GLU A 169 -3.02 8.07 2.04
C GLU A 169 -2.49 9.05 0.99
N ALA A 170 -1.25 9.53 1.14
CA ALA A 170 -0.64 10.42 0.16
C ALA A 170 -0.49 9.74 -1.21
N LEU A 171 0.02 8.50 -1.23
CA LEU A 171 0.17 7.73 -2.47
C LEU A 171 -1.18 7.45 -3.12
N HIS A 172 -2.21 7.11 -2.35
CA HIS A 172 -3.56 6.94 -2.87
C HIS A 172 -4.09 8.23 -3.51
N CYS A 173 -3.93 9.38 -2.85
CA CYS A 173 -4.34 10.68 -3.40
C CYS A 173 -3.56 11.06 -4.67
N LEU A 174 -2.32 10.58 -4.81
CA LEU A 174 -1.49 10.78 -5.99
C LEU A 174 -1.75 9.74 -7.10
N GLY A 175 -2.77 8.87 -6.93
CA GLY A 175 -3.16 7.87 -7.94
C GLY A 175 -2.30 6.61 -7.97
N VAL A 176 -1.45 6.39 -6.96
CA VAL A 176 -0.64 5.17 -6.84
C VAL A 176 -1.47 4.01 -6.28
N ARG A 177 -1.35 2.84 -6.89
CA ARG A 177 -1.93 1.61 -6.32
C ARG A 177 -1.19 1.23 -5.04
N THR A 178 -1.86 1.32 -3.92
CA THR A 178 -1.25 1.17 -2.60
C THR A 178 -2.19 0.50 -1.61
N SER A 179 -1.62 -0.26 -0.68
CA SER A 179 -2.34 -0.67 0.52
C SER A 179 -2.81 0.57 1.30
N ARG A 180 -3.96 0.48 1.97
CA ARG A 180 -4.53 1.58 2.74
C ARG A 180 -4.51 1.25 4.23
N CYS A 181 -4.41 2.25 5.07
CA CYS A 181 -4.52 2.06 6.51
C CYS A 181 -5.98 2.10 6.95
N LEU A 182 -6.53 0.96 7.37
CA LEU A 182 -7.91 0.88 7.89
C LEU A 182 -8.01 1.47 9.29
N SER A 183 -7.04 1.15 10.17
CA SER A 183 -6.95 1.71 11.53
C SER A 183 -5.52 1.76 12.06
N MET A 184 -5.26 2.69 13.00
CA MET A 184 -4.05 2.74 13.81
C MET A 184 -4.42 3.06 15.26
N ILE A 185 -3.98 2.20 16.18
CA ILE A 185 -4.29 2.26 17.61
C ILE A 185 -2.97 2.36 18.38
N GLU A 186 -2.85 3.35 19.25
CA GLU A 186 -1.73 3.46 20.18
C GLU A 186 -1.92 2.46 21.32
N THR A 187 -0.85 1.73 21.67
CA THR A 187 -0.96 0.55 22.53
C THR A 187 -0.49 0.78 23.97
N GLY A 188 0.13 1.92 24.27
CA GLY A 188 0.61 2.28 25.61
C GLY A 188 1.92 1.61 26.02
N LEU A 189 2.53 0.76 25.19
CA LEU A 189 3.85 0.20 25.45
C LEU A 189 4.94 1.25 25.20
N GLY A 190 5.99 1.26 26.05
CA GLY A 190 7.21 2.01 25.84
C GLY A 190 8.25 1.15 25.13
N LEU A 191 8.65 1.52 23.91
CA LEU A 191 9.59 0.74 23.12
C LEU A 191 10.99 1.37 23.15
N TRP A 192 12.03 0.54 23.23
CA TRP A 192 13.41 0.98 23.11
C TRP A 192 13.90 0.78 21.68
N ARG A 193 14.34 1.89 21.04
CA ARG A 193 14.84 1.92 19.65
C ARG A 193 16.16 2.69 19.60
N GLY A 194 17.08 2.23 18.75
CA GLY A 194 18.39 2.85 18.62
C GLY A 194 18.40 4.13 17.76
N ASP A 195 17.37 4.36 16.99
CA ASP A 195 17.26 5.42 15.99
C ASP A 195 16.25 6.52 16.35
N GLU A 196 15.63 6.44 17.54
CA GLU A 196 14.72 7.47 18.05
C GLU A 196 14.77 7.56 19.59
N PRO A 197 14.36 8.73 20.16
CA PRO A 197 14.31 8.89 21.62
C PRO A 197 13.49 7.80 22.29
N SER A 198 14.09 7.10 23.26
CA SER A 198 13.48 5.94 23.93
C SER A 198 13.32 6.17 25.42
N PRO A 199 12.26 5.63 26.08
CA PRO A 199 11.23 4.80 25.47
C PRO A 199 10.29 5.59 24.57
N THR A 200 10.04 5.06 23.35
CA THR A 200 9.10 5.68 22.40
C THR A 200 7.73 5.01 22.47
N ARG A 201 6.68 5.73 22.08
CA ARG A 201 5.29 5.25 22.05
C ARG A 201 5.11 4.18 20.98
N SER A 202 4.20 3.26 21.21
CA SER A 202 3.90 2.13 20.32
C SER A 202 2.52 2.22 19.68
N SER A 203 2.35 1.52 18.57
CA SER A 203 1.07 1.38 17.89
C SER A 203 0.90 0.00 17.27
N VAL A 204 -0.35 -0.37 17.00
CA VAL A 204 -0.73 -1.45 16.11
C VAL A 204 -1.62 -0.88 15.00
N MET A 205 -1.46 -1.37 13.78
CA MET A 205 -2.25 -0.91 12.65
C MET A 205 -2.81 -2.08 11.85
N ILE A 206 -3.92 -1.81 11.14
CA ILE A 206 -4.48 -2.70 10.11
C ILE A 206 -4.25 -2.08 8.74
N ARG A 207 -3.57 -2.82 7.88
CA ARG A 207 -3.42 -2.50 6.46
C ARG A 207 -4.44 -3.30 5.67
N MET A 208 -5.21 -2.64 4.84
CA MET A 208 -6.11 -3.24 3.87
C MET A 208 -5.44 -3.21 2.50
N SER A 209 -5.18 -4.35 1.93
CA SER A 209 -4.58 -4.53 0.59
C SER A 209 -5.29 -5.66 -0.16
N LYS A 210 -5.05 -5.79 -1.47
CA LYS A 210 -5.59 -6.93 -2.21
C LYS A 210 -4.96 -8.24 -1.74
N SER A 211 -3.64 -8.25 -1.48
CA SER A 211 -2.97 -9.46 -1.00
C SER A 211 -1.71 -9.15 -0.19
N HIS A 212 -1.45 -9.99 0.82
CA HIS A 212 -0.17 -10.04 1.54
C HIS A 212 0.77 -11.14 1.01
N ILE A 213 0.39 -11.86 -0.05
CA ILE A 213 1.30 -12.78 -0.76
C ILE A 213 2.37 -11.94 -1.49
N ARG A 214 3.62 -12.27 -1.23
CA ARG A 214 4.80 -11.56 -1.73
C ARG A 214 5.55 -12.42 -2.74
N PHE A 215 6.44 -11.83 -3.54
CA PHE A 215 7.36 -12.61 -4.36
C PHE A 215 8.16 -13.60 -3.50
N GLY A 216 8.56 -13.17 -2.31
CA GLY A 216 9.25 -13.99 -1.33
C GLY A 216 8.49 -15.24 -0.87
N THR A 217 7.17 -15.29 -1.00
CA THR A 217 6.39 -16.50 -0.72
C THR A 217 6.74 -17.60 -1.73
N PHE A 218 6.83 -17.26 -3.01
CA PHE A 218 7.27 -18.19 -4.07
C PHE A 218 8.74 -18.56 -3.94
N GLU A 219 9.61 -17.59 -3.64
CA GLU A 219 11.05 -17.81 -3.43
C GLU A 219 11.31 -18.82 -2.30
N ARG A 220 10.54 -18.75 -1.22
CA ARG A 220 10.62 -19.72 -0.13
C ARG A 220 10.27 -21.14 -0.58
N LEU A 221 9.22 -21.31 -1.37
CA LEU A 221 8.81 -22.62 -1.89
C LEU A 221 9.88 -23.22 -2.83
N ASN A 222 10.51 -22.38 -3.65
CA ASN A 222 11.63 -22.78 -4.51
C ASN A 222 12.85 -23.22 -3.67
N TYR A 223 13.19 -22.48 -2.61
CA TYR A 223 14.28 -22.83 -1.70
C TYR A 223 14.10 -24.23 -1.09
N PHE A 224 12.87 -24.60 -0.72
CA PHE A 224 12.54 -25.92 -0.19
C PHE A 224 12.23 -26.96 -1.29
N GLN A 225 12.41 -26.61 -2.56
CA GLN A 225 12.17 -27.48 -3.72
C GLN A 225 10.75 -28.09 -3.73
N ARG A 226 9.74 -27.24 -3.51
CA ARG A 226 8.33 -27.63 -3.45
C ARG A 226 7.52 -27.06 -4.64
N PRO A 227 7.78 -27.57 -5.88
CA PRO A 227 7.02 -27.12 -7.06
C PRO A 227 5.53 -27.42 -6.95
N ASP A 228 5.15 -28.46 -6.21
CA ASP A 228 3.76 -28.80 -5.90
C ASP A 228 3.04 -27.67 -5.14
N LEU A 229 3.69 -27.10 -4.13
CA LEU A 229 3.17 -25.96 -3.39
C LEU A 229 3.22 -24.67 -4.21
N THR A 230 4.26 -24.49 -5.02
CA THR A 230 4.33 -23.34 -5.96
C THR A 230 3.14 -23.35 -6.92
N GLN A 231 2.81 -24.51 -7.49
CA GLN A 231 1.63 -24.69 -8.35
C GLN A 231 0.32 -24.39 -7.62
N LYS A 232 0.18 -24.89 -6.38
CA LYS A 232 -1.00 -24.64 -5.55
C LYS A 232 -1.16 -23.15 -5.24
N LEU A 233 -0.07 -22.46 -4.86
CA LEU A 233 -0.07 -21.02 -4.60
C LEU A 233 -0.42 -20.22 -5.85
N LEU A 234 0.17 -20.58 -7.00
CA LEU A 234 -0.09 -19.89 -8.26
C LEU A 234 -1.56 -20.04 -8.70
N ASN A 235 -2.14 -21.22 -8.54
CA ASN A 235 -3.57 -21.44 -8.80
C ASN A 235 -4.42 -20.54 -7.89
N HIS A 236 -4.11 -20.47 -6.60
CA HIS A 236 -4.81 -19.60 -5.65
C HIS A 236 -4.68 -18.11 -6.03
N VAL A 237 -3.49 -17.67 -6.39
CA VAL A 237 -3.25 -16.28 -6.83
C VAL A 237 -4.09 -15.94 -8.06
N ILE A 238 -4.14 -16.83 -9.06
CA ILE A 238 -4.93 -16.61 -10.26
C ILE A 238 -6.41 -16.60 -9.90
N GLU A 239 -6.88 -17.55 -9.09
CA GLU A 239 -8.27 -17.64 -8.67
C GLU A 239 -8.76 -16.39 -7.95
N GLN A 240 -7.98 -15.88 -7.00
CA GLN A 240 -8.42 -14.79 -6.12
C GLN A 240 -8.15 -13.40 -6.70
N TYR A 241 -7.05 -13.22 -7.46
CA TYR A 241 -6.57 -11.88 -7.84
C TYR A 241 -6.48 -11.64 -9.35
N TYR A 242 -6.64 -12.72 -10.16
CA TYR A 242 -6.64 -12.69 -11.63
C TYR A 242 -7.75 -13.59 -12.19
N PRO A 243 -9.00 -13.48 -11.67
CA PRO A 243 -10.09 -14.43 -11.99
C PRO A 243 -10.43 -14.47 -13.47
N HIS A 244 -10.18 -13.40 -14.22
CA HIS A 244 -10.40 -13.34 -15.68
C HIS A 244 -9.48 -14.29 -16.46
N LEU A 245 -8.36 -14.73 -15.87
CA LEU A 245 -7.42 -15.65 -16.49
C LEU A 245 -7.75 -17.13 -16.23
N GLN A 246 -8.68 -17.44 -15.33
CA GLN A 246 -8.93 -18.83 -14.92
C GLN A 246 -9.31 -19.76 -16.07
N ALA A 247 -10.10 -19.26 -17.03
CA ALA A 247 -10.58 -20.04 -18.17
C ALA A 247 -9.58 -20.10 -19.34
N GLU A 248 -8.48 -19.33 -19.27
CA GLU A 248 -7.48 -19.27 -20.35
C GLU A 248 -6.58 -20.52 -20.35
N ASN A 249 -6.28 -21.04 -21.54
CA ASN A 249 -5.40 -22.20 -21.70
C ASN A 249 -3.98 -21.91 -21.23
N GLU A 250 -3.47 -20.68 -21.46
CA GLU A 250 -2.12 -20.21 -21.11
C GLU A 250 -2.13 -19.34 -19.86
N LYS A 251 -3.06 -19.56 -18.93
CA LYS A 251 -3.30 -18.71 -17.76
C LYS A 251 -2.06 -18.38 -16.94
N TYR A 252 -1.07 -19.28 -16.87
CA TYR A 252 0.14 -19.06 -16.09
C TYR A 252 1.10 -18.08 -16.79
N ALA A 253 1.28 -18.20 -18.10
CA ALA A 253 2.06 -17.25 -18.89
C ALA A 253 1.40 -15.86 -18.90
N LEU A 254 0.08 -15.82 -19.08
CA LEU A 254 -0.71 -14.60 -19.05
C LEU A 254 -0.66 -13.91 -17.67
N PHE A 255 -0.71 -14.70 -16.58
CA PHE A 255 -0.53 -14.17 -15.23
C PHE A 255 0.81 -13.44 -15.09
N TYR A 256 1.91 -14.08 -15.51
CA TYR A 256 3.22 -13.46 -15.36
C TYR A 256 3.35 -12.20 -16.24
N ALA A 257 2.84 -12.23 -17.46
CA ALA A 257 2.84 -11.06 -18.35
C ALA A 257 2.03 -9.90 -17.75
N GLU A 258 0.85 -10.17 -17.17
CA GLU A 258 0.04 -9.14 -16.50
C GLU A 258 0.70 -8.64 -15.20
N LEU A 259 1.34 -9.52 -14.42
CA LEU A 259 2.10 -9.08 -13.25
C LEU A 259 3.24 -8.13 -13.63
N VAL A 260 3.97 -8.42 -14.72
CA VAL A 260 5.01 -7.54 -15.28
C VAL A 260 4.42 -6.18 -15.62
N GLN A 261 3.28 -6.13 -16.30
CA GLN A 261 2.59 -4.88 -16.60
C GLN A 261 2.20 -4.13 -15.32
N ARG A 262 1.53 -4.79 -14.38
CA ARG A 262 1.10 -4.17 -13.11
C ARG A 262 2.28 -3.59 -12.31
N VAL A 263 3.41 -4.29 -12.27
CA VAL A 263 4.61 -3.79 -11.58
C VAL A 263 5.26 -2.63 -12.34
N ALA A 264 5.34 -2.69 -13.66
CA ALA A 264 5.87 -1.59 -14.47
C ALA A 264 5.06 -0.30 -14.29
N GLU A 265 3.73 -0.40 -14.33
CA GLU A 265 2.82 0.71 -14.08
C GLU A 265 2.95 1.25 -12.64
N LEU A 266 3.05 0.36 -11.62
CA LEU A 266 3.26 0.77 -10.23
C LEU A 266 4.53 1.60 -10.07
N VAL A 267 5.63 1.15 -10.69
CA VAL A 267 6.90 1.89 -10.61
C VAL A 267 6.80 3.23 -11.34
N ALA A 268 6.09 3.30 -12.47
CA ALA A 268 5.81 4.57 -13.15
C ALA A 268 5.00 5.53 -12.26
N GLN A 269 4.03 5.01 -11.52
CA GLN A 269 3.26 5.78 -10.53
C GLN A 269 4.15 6.33 -9.41
N TRP A 270 5.08 5.53 -8.84
CA TRP A 270 6.04 6.02 -7.85
C TRP A 270 6.94 7.13 -8.41
N MET A 271 7.47 6.92 -9.62
CA MET A 271 8.34 7.90 -10.27
C MET A 271 7.59 9.21 -10.56
N ALA A 272 6.39 9.14 -11.09
CA ALA A 272 5.57 10.33 -11.33
C ALA A 272 5.13 11.02 -10.02
N ALA A 273 4.87 10.26 -8.95
CA ALA A 273 4.57 10.79 -7.62
C ALA A 273 5.80 11.37 -6.91
N GLY A 274 7.00 11.26 -7.47
CA GLY A 274 8.24 11.66 -6.77
C GLY A 274 8.50 10.85 -5.50
N PHE A 275 8.08 9.60 -5.48
CA PHE A 275 8.16 8.74 -4.31
C PHE A 275 9.36 7.80 -4.37
N CYS A 276 10.19 7.81 -3.34
CA CYS A 276 11.28 6.86 -3.14
C CYS A 276 10.89 5.87 -2.03
N HIS A 277 10.63 4.61 -2.41
CA HIS A 277 10.28 3.53 -1.47
C HIS A 277 11.44 3.17 -0.55
N ALA A 278 12.64 3.20 -1.10
CA ALA A 278 13.92 2.98 -0.43
C ALA A 278 14.24 1.57 0.06
N VAL A 279 13.30 0.62 0.05
CA VAL A 279 13.55 -0.79 0.41
C VAL A 279 12.76 -1.71 -0.53
N LEU A 280 13.29 -1.88 -1.74
CA LEU A 280 12.67 -2.67 -2.81
C LEU A 280 13.22 -4.11 -2.84
N ASN A 281 13.18 -4.76 -1.69
CA ASN A 281 13.47 -6.19 -1.57
C ASN A 281 12.34 -7.02 -2.19
N THR A 282 12.57 -8.28 -2.52
CA THR A 282 11.51 -9.16 -3.05
C THR A 282 10.42 -9.49 -2.02
N ASP A 283 10.74 -9.40 -0.73
CA ASP A 283 9.75 -9.49 0.35
C ASP A 283 8.86 -8.24 0.48
N ASN A 284 9.18 -7.16 -0.24
CA ASN A 284 8.35 -5.94 -0.35
C ASN A 284 7.68 -5.80 -1.73
N MET A 285 7.60 -6.89 -2.50
CA MET A 285 6.90 -6.93 -3.78
C MET A 285 5.61 -7.75 -3.65
N SER A 286 4.46 -7.10 -3.81
CA SER A 286 3.16 -7.78 -3.80
C SER A 286 2.92 -8.53 -5.11
N ILE A 287 2.31 -9.72 -5.00
CA ILE A 287 1.90 -10.52 -6.15
C ILE A 287 0.76 -9.87 -6.96
N THR A 288 0.13 -8.85 -6.44
CA THR A 288 -0.94 -8.09 -7.10
C THR A 288 -0.45 -6.78 -7.74
N GLY A 289 0.83 -6.43 -7.57
CA GLY A 289 1.39 -5.17 -8.06
C GLY A 289 0.88 -3.94 -7.29
N GLU A 290 0.60 -4.08 -5.99
CA GLU A 290 0.33 -2.96 -5.09
C GLU A 290 1.57 -2.58 -4.28
N SER A 291 1.70 -1.28 -4.01
CA SER A 291 2.71 -0.73 -3.11
C SER A 291 2.33 -0.96 -1.64
N PHE A 292 3.27 -1.34 -0.81
CA PHE A 292 3.05 -1.52 0.63
C PHE A 292 4.37 -1.51 1.41
N ASP A 293 4.27 -1.54 2.75
CA ASP A 293 5.38 -1.70 3.71
C ASP A 293 6.35 -0.52 3.72
N TYR A 294 5.82 0.65 4.12
CA TYR A 294 6.52 1.92 4.10
C TYR A 294 7.44 2.11 5.32
N GLY A 295 8.69 1.63 5.20
CA GLY A 295 9.74 1.85 6.19
C GLY A 295 10.37 3.25 6.03
N PRO A 296 11.59 3.34 5.49
CA PRO A 296 12.31 4.61 5.35
C PRO A 296 11.96 5.38 4.07
N TYR A 297 10.71 5.38 3.62
CA TYR A 297 10.30 6.09 2.42
C TYR A 297 10.47 7.62 2.54
N ALA A 298 10.50 8.30 1.41
CA ALA A 298 10.34 9.76 1.31
C ALA A 298 9.80 10.17 -0.07
N PHE A 299 9.19 11.36 -0.12
CA PHE A 299 8.97 12.08 -1.37
C PHE A 299 10.20 12.93 -1.66
N ILE A 300 10.65 12.97 -2.93
CA ILE A 300 11.82 13.75 -3.31
C ILE A 300 11.54 15.25 -3.14
N PRO A 301 12.42 15.99 -2.46
CA PRO A 301 12.23 17.43 -2.33
C PRO A 301 12.46 18.17 -3.66
N THR A 302 13.49 17.77 -4.40
CA THR A 302 13.87 18.25 -5.73
C THR A 302 14.09 17.05 -6.65
N TYR A 303 14.25 17.26 -7.96
CA TYR A 303 14.51 16.17 -8.89
C TYR A 303 15.96 15.69 -8.80
N ASP A 304 16.24 14.87 -7.81
CA ASP A 304 17.53 14.21 -7.59
C ASP A 304 17.43 12.70 -7.88
N LEU A 305 18.04 12.27 -8.96
CA LEU A 305 18.10 10.87 -9.39
C LEU A 305 18.80 9.96 -8.38
N GLN A 306 19.71 10.51 -7.58
CA GLN A 306 20.49 9.78 -6.58
C GLN A 306 19.90 9.84 -5.17
N PHE A 307 18.72 10.46 -5.03
CA PHE A 307 18.04 10.56 -3.74
C PHE A 307 17.72 9.17 -3.18
N THR A 308 18.04 8.94 -1.91
CA THR A 308 17.62 7.76 -1.15
C THR A 308 17.06 8.15 0.21
N ALA A 309 15.97 7.53 0.62
CA ALA A 309 15.37 7.74 1.93
C ALA A 309 15.96 6.81 3.01
N ALA A 310 16.67 5.74 2.63
CA ALA A 310 17.27 4.80 3.54
C ALA A 310 18.72 5.24 3.88
N TYR A 311 18.93 5.73 5.08
CA TYR A 311 20.27 6.19 5.56
C TYR A 311 21.31 5.05 5.58
N PHE A 312 20.88 3.80 5.58
CA PHE A 312 21.73 2.60 5.55
C PHE A 312 21.98 2.05 4.13
N ASP A 313 21.39 2.65 3.10
CA ASP A 313 21.65 2.31 1.69
C ASP A 313 22.86 3.07 1.17
N TYR A 314 24.06 2.73 1.67
CA TYR A 314 25.32 3.40 1.34
C TYR A 314 25.70 3.30 -0.15
N TYR A 315 25.21 2.30 -0.84
CA TYR A 315 25.48 2.06 -2.27
C TYR A 315 24.39 2.62 -3.18
N ARG A 316 23.37 3.28 -2.61
CA ARG A 316 22.21 3.83 -3.34
C ARG A 316 21.51 2.84 -4.22
N ARG A 317 21.49 1.55 -3.79
CA ARG A 317 20.86 0.46 -4.52
C ARG A 317 19.37 0.73 -4.79
N TYR A 318 18.69 1.33 -3.84
CA TYR A 318 17.27 1.66 -3.91
C TYR A 318 17.02 3.17 -4.01
N CYS A 319 17.97 3.94 -4.60
CA CYS A 319 17.74 5.35 -4.86
C CYS A 319 16.62 5.55 -5.90
N TYR A 320 16.13 6.75 -5.99
CA TYR A 320 14.96 7.11 -6.81
C TYR A 320 15.08 6.61 -8.26
N SER A 321 16.19 6.87 -8.94
CA SER A 321 16.38 6.45 -10.34
C SER A 321 16.53 4.93 -10.53
N GLN A 322 16.89 4.20 -9.49
CA GLN A 322 17.10 2.75 -9.59
C GLN A 322 15.81 1.93 -9.44
N GLN A 323 14.72 2.54 -8.99
CA GLN A 323 13.45 1.84 -8.72
C GLN A 323 12.96 1.01 -9.92
N PRO A 324 12.93 1.52 -11.17
CA PRO A 324 12.50 0.71 -12.32
C PRO A 324 13.40 -0.50 -12.56
N GLY A 325 14.73 -0.32 -12.51
CA GLY A 325 15.68 -1.40 -12.71
C GLY A 325 15.60 -2.49 -11.63
N ILE A 326 15.42 -2.08 -10.37
CA ILE A 326 15.29 -3.03 -9.24
C ILE A 326 13.98 -3.80 -9.32
N CYS A 327 12.86 -3.18 -9.67
CA CYS A 327 11.58 -3.88 -9.80
C CYS A 327 11.59 -4.87 -10.98
N LYS A 328 12.25 -4.51 -12.09
CA LYS A 328 12.49 -5.46 -13.19
C LYS A 328 13.34 -6.64 -12.74
N LEU A 329 14.43 -6.39 -11.99
CA LEU A 329 15.27 -7.46 -11.41
C LEU A 329 14.46 -8.36 -10.45
N ASN A 330 13.58 -7.79 -9.63
CA ASN A 330 12.73 -8.57 -8.73
C ASN A 330 11.76 -9.49 -9.50
N LEU A 331 11.23 -9.03 -10.65
CA LEU A 331 10.42 -9.85 -11.55
C LEU A 331 11.26 -10.97 -12.19
N GLU A 332 12.51 -10.68 -12.57
CA GLU A 332 13.44 -11.67 -13.08
C GLU A 332 13.77 -12.74 -12.02
N LEU A 333 14.02 -12.34 -10.77
CA LEU A 333 14.21 -13.26 -9.65
C LEU A 333 12.98 -14.14 -9.40
N LEU A 334 11.77 -13.61 -9.58
CA LEU A 334 10.53 -14.37 -9.47
C LEU A 334 10.38 -15.43 -10.56
N GLN A 335 11.07 -15.33 -11.70
CA GLN A 335 11.06 -16.40 -12.73
C GLN A 335 11.59 -17.72 -12.16
N GLU A 336 12.60 -17.68 -11.28
CA GLU A 336 13.21 -18.90 -10.73
C GLU A 336 12.20 -19.86 -10.08
N PRO A 337 11.32 -19.43 -9.15
CA PRO A 337 10.27 -20.31 -8.63
C PRO A 337 9.18 -20.65 -9.64
N LEU A 338 8.96 -19.84 -10.67
CA LEU A 338 7.88 -20.05 -11.64
C LEU A 338 8.27 -20.94 -12.82
N LYS A 339 9.55 -21.10 -13.13
CA LYS A 339 10.02 -21.87 -14.30
C LYS A 339 9.69 -23.37 -14.27
N ALA A 340 9.31 -23.90 -13.09
CA ALA A 340 8.82 -25.27 -12.98
C ALA A 340 7.40 -25.44 -13.55
N ILE A 341 6.69 -24.32 -13.78
CA ILE A 341 5.27 -24.27 -14.18
C ILE A 341 5.10 -23.55 -15.52
N ILE A 342 5.86 -22.46 -15.71
CA ILE A 342 5.81 -21.59 -16.88
C ILE A 342 7.07 -21.78 -17.70
N PRO A 343 6.97 -22.06 -19.02
CA PRO A 343 8.13 -22.16 -19.89
C PRO A 343 8.99 -20.89 -19.85
N GLN A 344 10.32 -21.05 -19.84
CA GLN A 344 11.25 -19.90 -19.74
C GLN A 344 11.02 -18.87 -20.86
N ASN A 345 10.74 -19.32 -22.09
CA ASN A 345 10.47 -18.42 -23.20
C ASN A 345 9.25 -17.51 -22.97
N ASP A 346 8.22 -18.00 -22.27
CA ASP A 346 7.02 -17.21 -21.96
C ASP A 346 7.31 -16.20 -20.85
N LEU A 347 8.11 -16.59 -19.85
CA LEU A 347 8.62 -15.71 -18.81
C LEU A 347 9.47 -14.57 -19.41
N ASP A 348 10.42 -14.89 -20.28
CA ASP A 348 11.29 -13.91 -20.93
C ASP A 348 10.48 -12.97 -21.84
N THR A 349 9.51 -13.50 -22.58
CA THR A 349 8.62 -12.73 -23.43
C THR A 349 7.81 -11.73 -22.61
N GLY A 350 7.20 -12.18 -21.48
CA GLY A 350 6.48 -11.29 -20.58
C GLY A 350 7.38 -10.19 -20.01
N LEU A 351 8.57 -10.56 -19.49
CA LEU A 351 9.52 -9.60 -18.88
C LEU A 351 10.04 -8.57 -19.89
N SER A 352 10.20 -8.95 -21.16
CA SER A 352 10.71 -8.06 -22.22
C SER A 352 9.84 -6.81 -22.41
N LYS A 353 8.54 -6.87 -22.04
CA LYS A 353 7.58 -5.77 -22.16
C LYS A 353 7.62 -4.74 -21.01
N PHE A 354 8.39 -4.99 -19.96
CA PHE A 354 8.47 -4.12 -18.79
C PHE A 354 8.77 -2.65 -19.15
N ALA A 355 9.78 -2.42 -20.01
CA ALA A 355 10.17 -1.06 -20.38
C ALA A 355 9.09 -0.32 -21.17
N GLU A 356 8.39 -1.03 -22.06
CA GLU A 356 7.28 -0.49 -22.86
C GLU A 356 6.13 -0.01 -21.94
N TYR A 357 5.68 -0.87 -21.02
CA TYR A 357 4.62 -0.53 -20.06
C TYR A 357 5.01 0.61 -19.12
N TYR A 358 6.24 0.57 -18.60
CA TYR A 358 6.76 1.62 -17.73
C TYR A 358 6.79 2.97 -18.43
N GLN A 359 7.34 3.04 -19.65
CA GLN A 359 7.46 4.29 -20.40
C GLN A 359 6.09 4.87 -20.79
N ALA A 360 5.17 4.03 -21.23
CA ALA A 360 3.82 4.44 -21.59
C ALA A 360 3.08 5.06 -20.40
N GLU A 361 3.08 4.36 -19.26
CA GLU A 361 2.41 4.84 -18.04
C GLU A 361 3.08 6.08 -17.45
N TYR A 362 4.42 6.11 -17.37
CA TYR A 362 5.15 7.26 -16.86
C TYR A 362 4.87 8.52 -17.72
N ARG A 363 4.90 8.39 -19.05
CA ARG A 363 4.56 9.48 -19.98
C ARG A 363 3.14 9.99 -19.71
N SER A 364 2.16 9.11 -19.68
CA SER A 364 0.75 9.45 -19.41
C SER A 364 0.59 10.21 -18.09
N LEU A 365 1.19 9.73 -17.01
CA LEU A 365 1.10 10.35 -15.68
C LEU A 365 1.79 11.72 -15.63
N MET A 366 2.95 11.85 -16.25
CA MET A 366 3.67 13.12 -16.29
C MET A 366 2.95 14.17 -17.15
N LEU A 367 2.37 13.77 -18.29
CA LEU A 367 1.54 14.67 -19.10
C LEU A 367 0.33 15.18 -18.31
N LYS A 368 -0.36 14.31 -17.59
CA LYS A 368 -1.47 14.72 -16.71
C LYS A 368 -1.04 15.75 -15.66
N LYS A 369 0.17 15.60 -15.09
CA LYS A 369 0.73 16.60 -14.15
C LYS A 369 1.04 17.94 -14.83
N LEU A 370 1.30 17.93 -16.13
CA LEU A 370 1.52 19.12 -16.94
C LEU A 370 0.19 19.70 -17.51
N GLY A 371 -0.95 19.07 -17.23
CA GLY A 371 -2.27 19.53 -17.68
C GLY A 371 -2.71 18.97 -19.02
N PHE A 372 -2.05 17.95 -19.57
CA PHE A 372 -2.41 17.36 -20.86
C PHE A 372 -2.93 15.93 -20.70
N ALA A 373 -4.04 15.59 -21.34
CA ALA A 373 -4.57 14.24 -21.34
C ALA A 373 -3.82 13.34 -22.34
N ASP A 374 -3.61 13.85 -23.56
CA ASP A 374 -2.94 13.14 -24.65
C ASP A 374 -2.23 14.14 -25.58
N LEU A 375 -1.07 13.77 -26.10
CA LEU A 375 -0.29 14.54 -27.07
C LEU A 375 0.30 13.59 -28.11
N GLN A 376 0.68 14.15 -29.26
CA GLN A 376 1.49 13.41 -30.25
C GLN A 376 2.81 12.98 -29.60
N LEU A 377 3.28 11.78 -29.94
CA LEU A 377 4.40 11.13 -29.25
C LEU A 377 5.67 12.00 -29.20
N GLU A 378 6.03 12.64 -30.30
CA GLU A 378 7.21 13.49 -30.39
C GLU A 378 7.10 14.75 -29.53
N GLU A 379 5.93 15.37 -29.46
CA GLU A 379 5.67 16.54 -28.63
C GLU A 379 5.68 16.16 -27.14
N ALA A 380 5.06 15.03 -26.81
CA ALA A 380 5.05 14.48 -25.44
C ALA A 380 6.46 14.21 -24.94
N ASP A 381 7.27 13.50 -25.72
CA ASP A 381 8.63 13.13 -25.32
C ASP A 381 9.54 14.36 -25.19
N GLU A 382 9.42 15.35 -26.07
CA GLU A 382 10.21 16.57 -25.99
C GLU A 382 9.78 17.46 -24.81
N LEU A 383 8.47 17.60 -24.54
CA LEU A 383 7.96 18.33 -23.37
C LEU A 383 8.44 17.69 -22.06
N LEU A 384 8.38 16.37 -21.97
CA LEU A 384 8.86 15.65 -20.80
C LEU A 384 10.37 15.79 -20.64
N ARG A 385 11.14 15.67 -21.72
CA ARG A 385 12.59 15.86 -21.71
C ARG A 385 12.97 17.22 -21.16
N LEU A 386 12.35 18.30 -21.65
CA LEU A 386 12.58 19.67 -21.19
C LEU A 386 12.16 19.84 -19.73
N THR A 387 11.00 19.29 -19.33
CA THR A 387 10.52 19.32 -17.94
C THR A 387 11.53 18.70 -16.97
N ILE A 388 11.98 17.49 -17.29
CA ILE A 388 12.93 16.75 -16.44
C ILE A 388 14.29 17.45 -16.41
N THR A 389 14.78 17.94 -17.55
CA THR A 389 16.04 18.70 -17.61
C THR A 389 15.94 19.96 -16.77
N PHE A 390 14.86 20.72 -16.88
CA PHE A 390 14.67 21.94 -16.09
C PHE A 390 14.59 21.62 -14.58
N LEU A 391 13.83 20.64 -14.15
CA LEU A 391 13.73 20.22 -12.75
C LEU A 391 15.08 19.77 -12.19
N HIS A 392 15.86 19.03 -12.98
CA HIS A 392 17.18 18.57 -12.61
C HIS A 392 18.18 19.74 -12.46
N ASP A 393 18.23 20.65 -13.42
CA ASP A 393 19.21 21.72 -13.45
C ASP A 393 18.89 22.84 -12.44
N SER A 394 17.59 23.15 -12.29
CA SER A 394 17.16 24.22 -11.37
C SER A 394 17.08 23.80 -9.91
N GLN A 395 16.95 22.51 -9.64
CA GLN A 395 16.74 21.98 -8.28
C GLN A 395 15.59 22.65 -7.51
N ILE A 396 14.57 23.15 -8.23
CA ILE A 396 13.33 23.62 -7.60
C ILE A 396 12.54 22.49 -6.99
N GLY A 397 11.61 22.80 -6.08
CA GLY A 397 10.76 21.82 -5.44
C GLY A 397 9.95 21.00 -6.45
N TYR A 398 10.14 19.66 -6.46
CA TYR A 398 9.48 18.78 -7.43
C TYR A 398 7.97 18.95 -7.44
N HIS A 399 7.35 18.83 -6.27
CA HIS A 399 5.89 18.96 -6.14
C HIS A 399 5.42 20.40 -6.33
N GLN A 400 6.25 21.37 -5.91
CA GLN A 400 5.95 22.78 -6.03
C GLN A 400 5.82 23.19 -7.47
N PHE A 401 6.69 22.71 -8.37
CA PHE A 401 6.65 23.01 -9.78
C PHE A 401 5.28 22.66 -10.41
N PHE A 402 4.79 21.42 -10.15
CA PHE A 402 3.49 21.01 -10.70
C PHE A 402 2.31 21.74 -10.05
N ALA A 403 2.42 22.07 -8.77
CA ALA A 403 1.40 22.88 -8.09
C ALA A 403 1.35 24.29 -8.66
N ASP A 404 2.51 24.89 -8.99
CA ASP A 404 2.59 26.21 -9.58
C ASP A 404 2.01 26.25 -11.00
N ILE A 405 2.23 25.20 -11.82
CA ILE A 405 1.54 25.08 -13.13
C ILE A 405 0.03 25.17 -12.93
N ALA A 406 -0.52 24.38 -12.00
CA ALA A 406 -1.96 24.33 -11.77
C ALA A 406 -2.53 25.66 -11.21
N THR A 407 -1.78 26.35 -10.34
CA THR A 407 -2.26 27.57 -9.67
C THR A 407 -2.05 28.85 -10.49
N THR A 408 -1.04 28.88 -11.37
CA THR A 408 -0.72 30.03 -12.22
C THR A 408 -1.32 29.94 -13.61
N PHE A 409 -1.93 28.78 -13.98
CA PHE A 409 -2.51 28.57 -15.29
C PHE A 409 -3.48 29.70 -15.67
N SER A 410 -3.33 30.22 -16.90
CA SER A 410 -4.18 31.26 -17.45
C SER A 410 -4.33 31.09 -18.98
N HIS A 411 -5.52 31.35 -19.50
CA HIS A 411 -5.75 31.39 -20.95
C HIS A 411 -4.80 32.33 -21.70
N LYS A 412 -4.25 33.35 -21.01
CA LYS A 412 -3.24 34.27 -21.58
C LYS A 412 -1.92 33.56 -21.91
N TRP A 413 -1.70 32.36 -21.43
CA TRP A 413 -0.53 31.57 -21.82
C TRP A 413 -0.53 31.23 -23.33
N ARG A 414 -1.70 31.32 -23.99
CA ARG A 414 -1.84 31.20 -25.45
C ARG A 414 -1.43 32.45 -26.22
N ASP A 415 -1.39 33.62 -25.58
CA ASP A 415 -1.10 34.88 -26.25
C ASP A 415 0.41 35.09 -26.41
N ASP A 416 1.20 34.72 -25.39
CA ASP A 416 2.64 34.94 -25.38
C ASP A 416 3.33 33.88 -24.52
N PRO A 417 4.39 33.19 -25.03
CA PRO A 417 5.15 32.21 -24.22
C PRO A 417 5.82 32.84 -22.96
N ALA A 418 6.06 34.15 -22.97
CA ALA A 418 6.60 34.86 -21.79
C ALA A 418 5.59 34.95 -20.63
N LEU A 419 4.31 34.65 -20.89
CA LEU A 419 3.25 34.62 -19.87
C LEU A 419 3.12 33.24 -19.18
N VAL A 420 3.73 32.21 -19.76
CA VAL A 420 3.70 30.85 -19.18
C VAL A 420 4.38 30.88 -17.84
N MET A 421 3.64 30.43 -16.79
CA MET A 421 4.07 30.49 -15.39
C MET A 421 4.46 31.90 -14.88
N ASN A 422 4.00 32.95 -15.55
CA ASN A 422 4.15 34.31 -15.03
C ASN A 422 3.26 34.48 -13.78
N GLY A 423 3.89 34.83 -12.66
CA GLY A 423 3.25 34.86 -11.34
C GLY A 423 3.60 33.67 -10.44
N SER A 424 4.45 32.76 -10.90
CA SER A 424 5.04 31.73 -10.05
C SER A 424 5.99 32.34 -9.04
N ASP A 425 5.88 31.91 -7.77
CA ASP A 425 6.75 32.37 -6.69
C ASP A 425 8.12 31.67 -6.69
N ILE A 426 8.25 30.56 -7.42
CA ILE A 426 9.49 29.75 -7.41
C ILE A 426 10.39 30.00 -8.63
N ILE A 427 9.85 30.45 -9.76
CA ILE A 427 10.62 30.66 -10.99
C ILE A 427 11.46 31.97 -10.97
N PRO A 428 10.93 33.12 -10.55
CA PRO A 428 11.65 34.39 -10.56
C PRO A 428 12.97 34.41 -9.77
N PRO A 429 13.09 33.75 -8.61
CA PRO A 429 14.34 33.74 -7.83
C PRO A 429 15.51 33.03 -8.52
N LEU A 430 15.22 32.11 -9.45
CA LEU A 430 16.22 31.27 -10.14
C LEU A 430 16.81 31.92 -11.38
N GLY A 431 16.21 33.01 -11.86
CA GLY A 431 16.52 33.61 -13.18
C GLY A 431 16.02 32.74 -14.34
N LYS A 432 15.87 33.34 -15.50
CA LYS A 432 15.49 32.62 -16.72
C LYS A 432 16.67 31.80 -17.21
N SER A 433 16.50 30.47 -17.28
CA SER A 433 17.45 29.59 -17.94
C SER A 433 17.00 29.33 -19.40
N ALA A 434 17.94 29.07 -20.29
CA ALA A 434 17.61 28.71 -21.68
C ALA A 434 16.70 27.45 -21.74
N THR A 435 16.87 26.51 -20.81
CA THR A 435 16.00 25.32 -20.72
C THR A 435 14.57 25.71 -20.34
N PHE A 436 14.38 26.64 -19.41
CA PHE A 436 13.05 27.12 -19.02
C PHE A 436 12.38 27.92 -20.13
N ASP A 437 13.12 28.80 -20.82
CA ASP A 437 12.58 29.57 -21.94
C ASP A 437 12.13 28.63 -23.07
N ASN A 438 12.91 27.59 -23.38
CA ASN A 438 12.54 26.57 -24.37
C ASN A 438 11.31 25.78 -23.93
N TRP A 439 11.21 25.45 -22.63
CA TRP A 439 10.05 24.76 -22.07
C TRP A 439 8.79 25.64 -22.18
N CYS A 440 8.85 26.91 -21.81
CA CYS A 440 7.74 27.86 -21.95
C CYS A 440 7.29 27.99 -23.39
N PHE A 441 8.24 28.07 -24.34
CA PHE A 441 7.96 28.18 -25.74
C PHE A 441 7.23 26.94 -26.29
N LEU A 442 7.73 25.73 -25.96
CA LEU A 442 7.10 24.48 -26.38
C LEU A 442 5.71 24.31 -25.73
N TYR A 443 5.59 24.60 -24.42
CA TYR A 443 4.32 24.53 -23.72
C TYR A 443 3.26 25.45 -24.34
N HIS A 444 3.65 26.70 -24.66
CA HIS A 444 2.81 27.66 -25.39
C HIS A 444 2.38 27.15 -26.78
N GLN A 445 3.31 26.59 -27.56
CA GLN A 445 2.99 26.02 -28.87
C GLN A 445 1.94 24.89 -28.74
N ILE A 446 2.13 23.96 -27.79
CA ILE A 446 1.18 22.87 -27.55
C ILE A 446 -0.18 23.42 -27.16
N LEU A 447 -0.25 24.40 -26.25
CA LEU A 447 -1.51 25.01 -25.84
C LEU A 447 -2.28 25.63 -27.01
N ASN A 448 -1.60 26.16 -28.04
CA ASN A 448 -2.25 26.84 -29.16
C ASN A 448 -2.99 25.90 -30.10
N HIS A 449 -2.61 24.63 -30.17
CA HIS A 449 -3.30 23.65 -31.01
C HIS A 449 -4.01 22.56 -30.17
N PHE A 450 -3.90 22.60 -28.83
CA PHE A 450 -4.60 21.70 -27.95
C PHE A 450 -6.01 22.20 -27.63
N ASP A 451 -6.99 21.29 -27.62
CA ASP A 451 -8.36 21.60 -27.23
C ASP A 451 -8.45 21.70 -25.68
N LEU A 452 -8.76 22.89 -25.16
CA LEU A 452 -8.84 23.15 -23.74
C LEU A 452 -9.98 22.41 -23.04
N ASP A 453 -10.98 21.93 -23.78
CA ASP A 453 -12.05 21.11 -23.20
C ASP A 453 -11.56 19.69 -22.84
N GLN A 454 -10.29 19.36 -23.20
CA GLN A 454 -9.62 18.10 -22.86
C GLN A 454 -8.52 18.25 -21.77
N MET A 455 -8.39 19.43 -21.16
CA MET A 455 -7.43 19.68 -20.07
C MET A 455 -7.97 19.29 -18.68
#